data_dbcf2c591f762e25d0b8a5e73e399291
#
_entry.id   dbcf2c591f762e25d0b8a5e73e399291
#
_cell.length_a   1.000
_cell.length_b   1.000
_cell.length_c   1.000
_cell.angle_alpha   90.00
_cell.angle_beta   90.00
_cell.angle_gamma   90.00
#
_symmetry.space_group_name_H-M   'P 1'
#
loop_
_entity.id
_entity.type
_entity.pdbx_description
1 polymer ?
#
loop_
_entity_poly.entity_id
_entity_poly.type
_entity_poly.pdbx_seq_one_letter_code
_entity_poly.pdbx_strand_id
1 'polypeptide(L)'
;MSAMLIHVENVPMAIAESDRDRVIGNLRELKDDVWELKSENTKRAYQYDFNQYLGFCKDNALPAMASDVNVTKTTCRAYLDYLMSTKLKHHSIRRKIASVRYFIGVSELPDPWKQSKLFAEYTNHKINQKPSRQSQAAPMRLEIIDAINAKLDTDPLIGLRDAVIFNTAIDTIFRASNLLAIEIHHIDFAKQRIFAPRSKTDKSGKGQYGYISTTTINLIDKWLTRTGIADGPLLRKLSPKQTVQDNAMQYHALLARYKNLAATLNLEFKPSCHSTRVGGVVTMFERGISLDQIQKA
;
A
#
# COMPACT_ATOMS: atom_id res chain seq x y z
N MET A 1 7.56 -11.99 8.98
CA MET A 1 6.15 -12.36 9.21
C MET A 1 5.59 -11.46 10.30
N SER A 2 4.51 -10.72 10.05
CA SER A 2 3.88 -9.88 11.06
C SER A 2 2.82 -10.73 11.77
N ALA A 3 3.23 -11.39 12.87
CA ALA A 3 2.31 -12.14 13.70
C ALA A 3 1.16 -11.22 14.17
N MET A 4 -0.03 -11.76 14.27
CA MET A 4 -1.18 -11.03 14.84
C MET A 4 -0.90 -10.76 16.32
N LEU A 5 -0.69 -9.48 16.66
CA LEU A 5 -0.39 -9.04 18.04
C LEU A 5 -1.65 -8.70 18.85
N ILE A 6 -2.82 -9.19 18.44
CA ILE A 6 -4.02 -9.04 19.25
C ILE A 6 -4.05 -10.21 20.24
N HIS A 7 -3.75 -9.91 21.48
CA HIS A 7 -3.95 -10.85 22.56
C HIS A 7 -5.45 -10.85 22.89
N VAL A 8 -6.15 -11.89 22.47
CA VAL A 8 -7.61 -12.05 22.63
C VAL A 8 -8.02 -11.85 24.10
N GLU A 9 -7.16 -12.27 25.03
CA GLU A 9 -7.35 -12.15 26.48
C GLU A 9 -7.39 -10.70 26.97
N ASN A 10 -6.83 -9.76 26.20
CA ASN A 10 -6.76 -8.34 26.55
C ASN A 10 -7.84 -7.48 25.84
N VAL A 11 -8.74 -8.09 25.08
CA VAL A 11 -9.85 -7.36 24.45
C VAL A 11 -10.94 -7.11 25.49
N PRO A 12 -11.30 -5.84 25.79
CA PRO A 12 -12.38 -5.55 26.71
C PRO A 12 -13.72 -5.98 26.08
N MET A 13 -14.28 -7.08 26.57
CA MET A 13 -15.51 -7.65 26.05
C MET A 13 -16.58 -7.73 27.12
N ALA A 14 -17.83 -7.37 26.76
CA ALA A 14 -19.03 -7.58 27.55
C ALA A 14 -19.89 -8.68 26.90
N ILE A 15 -19.37 -9.91 26.90
CA ILE A 15 -19.98 -11.06 26.22
C ILE A 15 -20.63 -12.00 27.25
N ALA A 16 -21.77 -12.57 26.87
CA ALA A 16 -22.41 -13.62 27.62
C ALA A 16 -21.51 -14.86 27.68
N GLU A 17 -21.61 -15.62 28.77
CA GLU A 17 -20.79 -16.81 28.95
C GLU A 17 -21.00 -17.82 27.81
N SER A 18 -22.24 -17.96 27.33
CA SER A 18 -22.60 -18.78 26.20
C SER A 18 -21.89 -18.40 24.86
N ASP A 19 -21.45 -17.16 24.72
CA ASP A 19 -20.76 -16.68 23.51
C ASP A 19 -19.24 -16.77 23.63
N ARG A 20 -18.72 -16.92 24.85
CA ARG A 20 -17.30 -16.73 25.14
C ARG A 20 -16.40 -17.69 24.36
N ASP A 21 -16.69 -18.97 24.43
CA ASP A 21 -15.88 -20.00 23.76
C ASP A 21 -15.91 -19.85 22.23
N ARG A 22 -17.07 -19.52 21.67
CA ARG A 22 -17.24 -19.25 20.24
C ARG A 22 -16.42 -18.05 19.80
N VAL A 23 -16.51 -16.92 20.52
CA VAL A 23 -15.76 -15.70 20.18
C VAL A 23 -14.25 -15.93 20.25
N ILE A 24 -13.78 -16.59 21.31
CA ILE A 24 -12.36 -16.93 21.46
C ILE A 24 -11.90 -17.89 20.37
N GLY A 25 -12.70 -18.90 20.05
CA GLY A 25 -12.43 -19.85 18.97
C GLY A 25 -12.27 -19.16 17.63
N ASN A 26 -13.23 -18.32 17.23
CA ASN A 26 -13.19 -17.59 15.97
C ASN A 26 -11.99 -16.63 15.86
N LEU A 27 -11.61 -15.95 16.94
CA LEU A 27 -10.45 -15.07 16.96
C LEU A 27 -9.12 -15.86 16.89
N ARG A 28 -9.07 -17.09 17.43
CA ARG A 28 -7.92 -18.00 17.27
C ARG A 28 -7.83 -18.51 15.85
N GLU A 29 -8.92 -18.99 15.27
CA GLU A 29 -8.98 -19.43 13.87
C GLU A 29 -8.56 -18.29 12.92
N LEU A 30 -9.04 -17.06 13.16
CA LEU A 30 -8.55 -15.91 12.40
C LEU A 30 -7.04 -15.82 12.46
N LYS A 31 -6.45 -15.92 13.65
CA LYS A 31 -5.02 -15.76 13.87
C LYS A 31 -4.21 -16.85 13.17
N ASP A 32 -4.66 -18.10 13.31
CA ASP A 32 -3.89 -19.28 12.95
C ASP A 32 -4.04 -19.64 11.45
N ASP A 33 -5.23 -19.45 10.86
CA ASP A 33 -5.55 -19.92 9.52
C ASP A 33 -5.80 -18.79 8.51
N VAL A 34 -6.49 -17.72 8.89
CA VAL A 34 -7.00 -16.71 7.94
C VAL A 34 -6.09 -15.49 7.84
N TRP A 35 -5.39 -15.14 8.94
CA TRP A 35 -4.59 -13.91 8.99
C TRP A 35 -3.45 -13.92 7.97
N GLU A 36 -2.79 -15.05 7.79
CA GLU A 36 -1.67 -15.18 6.85
C GLU A 36 -2.10 -15.09 5.38
N LEU A 37 -3.37 -15.32 5.06
CA LEU A 37 -3.91 -15.15 3.71
C LEU A 37 -4.06 -13.68 3.28
N LYS A 38 -3.98 -12.74 4.22
CA LYS A 38 -4.07 -11.32 3.94
C LYS A 38 -2.75 -10.72 3.52
N SER A 39 -2.79 -9.69 2.67
CA SER A 39 -1.57 -8.94 2.33
C SER A 39 -0.96 -8.28 3.56
N GLU A 40 0.38 -8.19 3.64
CA GLU A 40 1.11 -7.57 4.75
C GLU A 40 0.65 -6.13 5.06
N ASN A 41 0.30 -5.37 4.03
CA ASN A 41 -0.22 -4.01 4.21
C ASN A 41 -1.61 -4.00 4.85
N THR A 42 -2.47 -4.97 4.49
CA THR A 42 -3.80 -5.13 5.10
C THR A 42 -3.67 -5.57 6.54
N LYS A 43 -2.80 -6.56 6.82
CA LYS A 43 -2.51 -7.03 8.18
C LYS A 43 -2.09 -5.87 9.08
N ARG A 44 -1.04 -5.14 8.68
CA ARG A 44 -0.52 -3.99 9.45
C ARG A 44 -1.57 -2.89 9.65
N ALA A 45 -2.33 -2.55 8.61
CA ALA A 45 -3.33 -1.50 8.71
C ALA A 45 -4.48 -1.88 9.64
N TYR A 46 -5.04 -3.08 9.51
CA TYR A 46 -6.16 -3.54 10.33
C TYR A 46 -5.76 -3.74 11.78
N GLN A 47 -4.61 -4.33 12.02
CA GLN A 47 -4.10 -4.51 13.37
C GLN A 47 -3.83 -3.18 14.08
N TYR A 48 -3.15 -2.25 13.40
CA TYR A 48 -2.89 -0.93 13.96
C TYR A 48 -4.19 -0.18 14.28
N ASP A 49 -5.14 -0.18 13.34
CA ASP A 49 -6.41 0.53 13.52
C ASP A 49 -7.27 -0.11 14.63
N PHE A 50 -7.27 -1.43 14.73
CA PHE A 50 -8.00 -2.14 15.78
C PHE A 50 -7.36 -1.95 17.16
N ASN A 51 -6.02 -2.00 17.26
CA ASN A 51 -5.32 -1.71 18.51
C ASN A 51 -5.60 -0.29 19.02
N GLN A 52 -5.73 0.69 18.11
CA GLN A 52 -6.16 2.04 18.50
C GLN A 52 -7.60 2.07 19.05
N TYR A 53 -8.50 1.28 18.46
CA TYR A 53 -9.86 1.13 18.98
C TYR A 53 -9.87 0.48 20.37
N LEU A 54 -9.09 -0.59 20.58
CA LEU A 54 -8.95 -1.23 21.88
C LEU A 54 -8.38 -0.27 22.94
N GLY A 55 -7.37 0.52 22.56
CA GLY A 55 -6.83 1.57 23.43
C GLY A 55 -7.90 2.58 23.83
N PHE A 56 -8.67 3.09 22.86
CA PHE A 56 -9.78 3.99 23.12
C PHE A 56 -10.81 3.36 24.08
N CYS A 57 -11.19 2.11 23.85
CA CYS A 57 -12.15 1.41 24.71
C CYS A 57 -11.62 1.28 26.14
N LYS A 58 -10.36 0.92 26.31
CA LYS A 58 -9.71 0.80 27.62
C LYS A 58 -9.68 2.15 28.35
N ASP A 59 -9.26 3.21 27.68
CA ASP A 59 -9.12 4.55 28.26
C ASP A 59 -10.47 5.15 28.70
N ASN A 60 -11.58 4.70 28.08
CA ASN A 60 -12.94 5.16 28.38
C ASN A 60 -13.78 4.14 29.15
N ALA A 61 -13.20 3.04 29.63
CA ALA A 61 -13.88 1.95 30.32
C ALA A 61 -15.09 1.39 29.54
N LEU A 62 -14.95 1.29 28.20
CA LEU A 62 -15.99 0.80 27.29
C LEU A 62 -15.64 -0.61 26.79
N PRO A 63 -16.62 -1.53 26.66
CA PRO A 63 -16.37 -2.81 26.01
C PRO A 63 -16.19 -2.61 24.50
N ALA A 64 -15.15 -3.23 23.95
CA ALA A 64 -14.89 -3.17 22.50
C ALA A 64 -15.89 -4.01 21.70
N MET A 65 -16.39 -5.09 22.30
CA MET A 65 -17.36 -6.02 21.74
C MET A 65 -18.31 -6.49 22.84
N ALA A 66 -19.58 -6.73 22.47
CA ALA A 66 -20.59 -7.21 23.40
C ALA A 66 -21.59 -8.14 22.71
N SER A 67 -22.20 -9.07 23.47
CA SER A 67 -23.33 -9.88 23.01
C SER A 67 -24.57 -9.01 22.74
N ASP A 68 -24.74 -7.91 23.49
CA ASP A 68 -25.77 -6.91 23.19
C ASP A 68 -25.29 -5.91 22.14
N VAL A 69 -26.00 -5.87 21.02
CA VAL A 69 -25.73 -4.96 19.91
C VAL A 69 -25.78 -3.48 20.31
N ASN A 70 -26.63 -3.10 21.26
CA ASN A 70 -26.77 -1.71 21.69
C ASN A 70 -25.54 -1.25 22.48
N VAL A 71 -24.93 -2.14 23.25
CA VAL A 71 -23.67 -1.87 23.95
C VAL A 71 -22.55 -1.63 22.93
N THR A 72 -22.39 -2.55 21.97
CA THR A 72 -21.40 -2.38 20.87
C THR A 72 -21.68 -1.12 20.07
N LYS A 73 -22.94 -0.82 19.74
CA LYS A 73 -23.35 0.39 19.01
C LYS A 73 -22.96 1.66 19.76
N THR A 74 -23.18 1.71 21.07
CA THR A 74 -22.81 2.86 21.90
C THR A 74 -21.32 3.10 21.89
N THR A 75 -20.50 2.06 22.06
CA THR A 75 -19.04 2.15 21.98
C THR A 75 -18.57 2.60 20.60
N CYS A 76 -19.12 2.01 19.53
CA CYS A 76 -18.75 2.37 18.16
C CYS A 76 -19.13 3.82 17.83
N ARG A 77 -20.25 4.32 18.38
CA ARG A 77 -20.65 5.73 18.23
C ARG A 77 -19.67 6.66 18.95
N ALA A 78 -19.32 6.37 20.20
CA ALA A 78 -18.34 7.14 20.95
C ALA A 78 -16.97 7.17 20.23
N TYR A 79 -16.52 6.03 19.69
CA TYR A 79 -15.29 5.96 18.91
C TYR A 79 -15.37 6.78 17.60
N LEU A 80 -16.50 6.74 16.90
CA LEU A 80 -16.71 7.56 15.70
C LEU A 80 -16.62 9.05 16.05
N ASP A 81 -17.29 9.50 17.14
CA ASP A 81 -17.27 10.89 17.57
C ASP A 81 -15.84 11.31 17.98
N TYR A 82 -15.09 10.44 18.66
CA TYR A 82 -13.66 10.64 18.92
C TYR A 82 -12.87 10.81 17.62
N LEU A 83 -13.04 9.91 16.64
CA LEU A 83 -12.33 10.02 15.36
C LEU A 83 -12.69 11.32 14.61
N MET A 84 -13.95 11.75 14.72
CA MET A 84 -14.44 12.99 14.12
C MET A 84 -13.82 14.24 14.77
N SER A 85 -13.46 14.20 16.05
CA SER A 85 -12.76 15.32 16.73
C SER A 85 -11.28 15.42 16.34
N THR A 86 -10.70 14.37 15.75
CA THR A 86 -9.29 14.36 15.31
C THR A 86 -9.07 15.07 13.97
N LYS A 87 -7.80 15.32 13.62
CA LYS A 87 -7.39 15.84 12.30
C LYS A 87 -7.36 14.77 11.20
N LEU A 88 -7.90 13.58 11.43
CA LEU A 88 -7.92 12.50 10.46
C LEU A 88 -8.80 12.85 9.25
N LYS A 89 -8.35 12.42 8.07
CA LYS A 89 -9.11 12.58 6.81
C LYS A 89 -10.16 11.48 6.68
N HIS A 90 -11.19 11.73 5.88
CA HIS A 90 -12.27 10.82 5.53
C HIS A 90 -11.81 9.35 5.34
N HIS A 91 -10.82 9.11 4.47
CA HIS A 91 -10.37 7.74 4.17
C HIS A 91 -9.76 7.02 5.36
N SER A 92 -9.05 7.75 6.24
CA SER A 92 -8.44 7.17 7.45
C SER A 92 -9.51 6.75 8.44
N ILE A 93 -10.55 7.58 8.63
CA ILE A 93 -11.68 7.26 9.51
C ILE A 93 -12.45 6.05 8.95
N ARG A 94 -12.74 6.06 7.63
CA ARG A 94 -13.44 4.94 6.98
C ARG A 94 -12.68 3.62 7.13
N ARG A 95 -11.34 3.63 6.99
CA ARG A 95 -10.52 2.44 7.17
C ARG A 95 -10.56 1.94 8.62
N LYS A 96 -10.48 2.85 9.62
CA LYS A 96 -10.56 2.50 11.05
C LYS A 96 -11.89 1.85 11.40
N ILE A 97 -13.00 2.41 10.94
CA ILE A 97 -14.33 1.81 11.13
C ILE A 97 -14.42 0.45 10.42
N ALA A 98 -13.87 0.32 9.21
CA ALA A 98 -13.84 -0.96 8.50
C ALA A 98 -13.03 -2.03 9.25
N SER A 99 -11.92 -1.65 9.90
CA SER A 99 -11.14 -2.54 10.74
C SER A 99 -11.95 -3.02 11.96
N VAL A 100 -12.61 -2.12 12.69
CA VAL A 100 -13.49 -2.49 13.82
C VAL A 100 -14.59 -3.46 13.38
N ARG A 101 -15.28 -3.14 12.27
CA ARG A 101 -16.33 -4.01 11.72
C ARG A 101 -15.82 -5.39 11.32
N TYR A 102 -14.60 -5.45 10.79
CA TYR A 102 -13.96 -6.71 10.42
C TYR A 102 -13.81 -7.62 11.65
N PHE A 103 -13.25 -7.12 12.75
CA PHE A 103 -13.05 -7.93 13.95
C PHE A 103 -14.36 -8.29 14.67
N ILE A 104 -15.34 -7.38 14.70
CA ILE A 104 -16.70 -7.72 15.18
C ILE A 104 -17.32 -8.82 14.30
N GLY A 105 -17.17 -8.74 12.99
CA GLY A 105 -17.68 -9.75 12.07
C GLY A 105 -17.03 -11.13 12.25
N VAL A 106 -15.71 -11.16 12.47
CA VAL A 106 -14.97 -12.41 12.75
C VAL A 106 -15.41 -13.03 14.08
N SER A 107 -15.65 -12.22 15.11
CA SER A 107 -16.11 -12.73 16.41
C SER A 107 -17.54 -13.30 16.36
N GLU A 108 -18.26 -13.10 15.23
CA GLU A 108 -19.69 -13.45 15.07
C GLU A 108 -20.60 -12.81 16.12
N LEU A 109 -20.15 -11.74 16.74
CA LEU A 109 -20.99 -10.91 17.57
C LEU A 109 -21.87 -9.99 16.73
N PRO A 110 -22.99 -9.50 17.27
CA PRO A 110 -23.90 -8.63 16.55
C PRO A 110 -23.23 -7.36 16.02
N ASP A 111 -23.20 -7.21 14.67
CA ASP A 111 -22.66 -6.03 14.00
C ASP A 111 -23.70 -4.89 13.97
N PRO A 112 -23.50 -3.77 14.70
CA PRO A 112 -24.46 -2.68 14.76
C PRO A 112 -24.73 -2.02 13.42
N TRP A 113 -23.81 -2.05 12.46
CA TRP A 113 -24.04 -1.52 11.11
C TRP A 113 -24.85 -2.45 10.22
N LYS A 114 -24.82 -3.78 10.49
CA LYS A 114 -25.69 -4.74 9.78
C LYS A 114 -27.10 -4.73 10.37
N GLN A 115 -27.22 -4.63 11.69
CA GLN A 115 -28.52 -4.69 12.37
C GLN A 115 -29.28 -3.36 12.36
N SER A 116 -28.60 -2.22 12.19
CA SER A 116 -29.25 -0.91 12.16
C SER A 116 -28.87 -0.12 10.92
N LYS A 117 -29.78 -0.07 9.94
CA LYS A 117 -29.65 0.76 8.74
C LYS A 117 -29.42 2.24 9.12
N LEU A 118 -30.17 2.73 10.12
CA LEU A 118 -30.03 4.11 10.61
C LEU A 118 -28.64 4.39 11.17
N PHE A 119 -28.04 3.44 11.88
CA PHE A 119 -26.67 3.62 12.39
C PHE A 119 -25.62 3.59 11.27
N ALA A 120 -25.81 2.75 10.26
CA ALA A 120 -24.96 2.73 9.07
C ALA A 120 -25.02 4.07 8.30
N GLU A 121 -26.24 4.60 8.08
CA GLU A 121 -26.45 5.89 7.44
C GLU A 121 -25.86 7.05 8.26
N TYR A 122 -26.09 7.07 9.57
CA TYR A 122 -25.49 8.04 10.49
C TYR A 122 -23.96 8.04 10.39
N THR A 123 -23.34 6.86 10.45
CA THR A 123 -21.89 6.70 10.35
C THR A 123 -21.37 7.26 9.02
N ASN A 124 -22.00 6.90 7.91
CA ASN A 124 -21.60 7.39 6.58
C ASN A 124 -21.78 8.91 6.47
N HIS A 125 -22.90 9.45 6.97
CA HIS A 125 -23.13 10.88 6.97
C HIS A 125 -22.05 11.65 7.74
N LYS A 126 -21.73 11.20 8.95
CA LYS A 126 -20.67 11.80 9.79
C LYS A 126 -19.32 11.77 9.07
N ILE A 127 -18.90 10.60 8.55
CA ILE A 127 -17.61 10.48 7.86
C ILE A 127 -17.55 11.38 6.63
N ASN A 128 -18.65 11.53 5.90
CA ASN A 128 -18.72 12.38 4.70
C ASN A 128 -18.60 13.89 5.01
N GLN A 129 -18.74 14.32 6.27
CA GLN A 129 -18.44 15.69 6.67
C GLN A 129 -16.94 16.00 6.68
N LYS A 130 -16.08 14.98 6.70
CA LYS A 130 -14.62 15.17 6.59
C LYS A 130 -14.18 15.36 5.13
N PRO A 131 -13.17 16.20 4.88
CA PRO A 131 -12.64 16.38 3.54
C PRO A 131 -12.25 15.04 2.90
N SER A 132 -12.87 14.71 1.78
CA SER A 132 -12.63 13.44 1.05
C SER A 132 -11.50 13.56 0.03
N ARG A 133 -11.15 14.80 -0.39
CA ARG A 133 -10.15 15.03 -1.43
C ARG A 133 -8.79 14.53 -0.99
N GLN A 134 -8.31 13.48 -1.63
CA GLN A 134 -6.92 13.07 -1.54
C GLN A 134 -6.07 14.00 -2.39
N SER A 135 -4.92 14.43 -1.88
CA SER A 135 -3.91 15.03 -2.75
C SER A 135 -3.44 13.96 -3.72
N GLN A 136 -3.74 14.13 -4.99
CA GLN A 136 -3.19 13.26 -6.02
C GLN A 136 -1.68 13.46 -6.10
N ALA A 137 -0.96 12.39 -6.46
CA ALA A 137 0.46 12.50 -6.74
C ALA A 137 0.64 13.42 -7.96
N ALA A 138 1.54 14.39 -7.85
CA ALA A 138 1.89 15.23 -8.98
C ALA A 138 2.54 14.38 -10.07
N PRO A 139 2.19 14.56 -11.35
CA PRO A 139 2.72 13.75 -12.45
C PRO A 139 4.21 14.02 -12.69
N MET A 140 5.02 12.99 -12.69
CA MET A 140 6.38 13.02 -13.26
C MET A 140 6.28 12.58 -14.71
N ARG A 141 6.20 13.56 -15.61
CA ARG A 141 6.10 13.35 -17.05
C ARG A 141 7.44 12.97 -17.66
N LEU A 142 7.42 12.58 -18.93
CA LEU A 142 8.62 12.12 -19.64
C LEU A 142 9.74 13.19 -19.65
N GLU A 143 9.39 14.46 -19.84
CA GLU A 143 10.36 15.57 -19.85
C GLU A 143 11.14 15.69 -18.53
N ILE A 144 10.49 15.34 -17.40
CA ILE A 144 11.18 15.29 -16.12
C ILE A 144 12.15 14.12 -16.06
N ILE A 145 11.79 12.97 -16.64
CA ILE A 145 12.67 11.80 -16.72
C ILE A 145 13.86 12.09 -17.61
N ASP A 146 13.66 12.77 -18.74
CA ASP A 146 14.74 13.21 -19.62
C ASP A 146 15.69 14.19 -18.91
N ALA A 147 15.15 15.14 -18.14
CA ALA A 147 15.94 16.05 -17.32
C ALA A 147 16.71 15.32 -16.20
N ILE A 148 16.12 14.26 -15.65
CA ILE A 148 16.80 13.35 -14.69
C ILE A 148 17.99 12.69 -15.37
N ASN A 149 17.75 12.05 -16.51
CA ASN A 149 18.78 11.31 -17.24
C ASN A 149 19.94 12.23 -17.68
N ALA A 150 19.65 13.48 -18.03
CA ALA A 150 20.66 14.46 -18.38
C ALA A 150 21.53 14.94 -17.19
N LYS A 151 20.97 14.92 -15.97
CA LYS A 151 21.66 15.42 -14.77
C LYS A 151 22.20 14.32 -13.86
N LEU A 152 21.74 13.09 -14.03
CA LEU A 152 22.08 11.99 -13.12
C LEU A 152 23.46 11.45 -13.48
N ASP A 153 24.40 11.58 -12.53
CA ASP A 153 25.68 10.89 -12.65
C ASP A 153 25.47 9.39 -12.48
N THR A 154 25.71 8.61 -13.54
CA THR A 154 25.58 7.15 -13.54
C THR A 154 26.89 6.41 -13.25
N ASP A 155 27.98 7.11 -12.93
CA ASP A 155 29.22 6.46 -12.53
C ASP A 155 29.13 5.84 -11.13
N PRO A 156 28.58 6.53 -10.10
CA PRO A 156 28.26 5.87 -8.86
C PRO A 156 27.12 4.85 -9.05
N LEU A 157 27.21 3.67 -8.43
CA LEU A 157 26.15 2.64 -8.53
C LEU A 157 24.78 3.15 -8.06
N ILE A 158 24.75 4.06 -7.09
CA ILE A 158 23.50 4.66 -6.62
C ILE A 158 22.79 5.47 -7.72
N GLY A 159 23.55 6.25 -8.50
CA GLY A 159 23.00 7.01 -9.61
C GLY A 159 22.54 6.12 -10.76
N LEU A 160 23.34 5.10 -11.11
CA LEU A 160 22.95 4.13 -12.14
C LEU A 160 21.66 3.38 -11.73
N ARG A 161 21.54 2.94 -10.47
CA ARG A 161 20.31 2.32 -9.97
C ARG A 161 19.12 3.27 -10.03
N ASP A 162 19.33 4.54 -9.72
CA ASP A 162 18.27 5.55 -9.81
C ASP A 162 17.81 5.75 -11.25
N ALA A 163 18.73 5.78 -12.22
CA ALA A 163 18.39 5.83 -13.63
C ALA A 163 17.54 4.61 -14.04
N VAL A 164 17.93 3.40 -13.61
CA VAL A 164 17.13 2.18 -13.85
C VAL A 164 15.73 2.32 -13.20
N ILE A 165 15.64 2.77 -11.95
CA ILE A 165 14.37 2.95 -11.24
C ILE A 165 13.41 3.85 -12.01
N PHE A 166 13.87 5.07 -12.36
CA PHE A 166 12.95 6.07 -12.91
C PHE A 166 12.54 5.75 -14.34
N ASN A 167 13.46 5.27 -15.18
CA ASN A 167 13.14 4.88 -16.55
C ASN A 167 12.22 3.64 -16.56
N THR A 168 12.52 2.61 -15.79
CA THR A 168 11.62 1.44 -15.68
C THR A 168 10.23 1.83 -15.15
N ALA A 169 10.16 2.74 -14.17
CA ALA A 169 8.90 3.14 -13.57
C ALA A 169 8.00 3.94 -14.53
N ILE A 170 8.57 4.80 -15.38
CA ILE A 170 7.79 5.59 -16.36
C ILE A 170 7.37 4.73 -17.55
N ASP A 171 8.27 3.88 -18.06
CA ASP A 171 8.01 3.03 -19.22
C ASP A 171 6.91 2.00 -18.90
N THR A 172 7.03 1.29 -17.77
CA THR A 172 6.09 0.22 -17.41
C THR A 172 4.83 0.71 -16.72
N ILE A 173 4.80 1.96 -16.24
CA ILE A 173 3.76 2.50 -15.35
C ILE A 173 3.41 1.59 -14.17
N PHE A 174 4.31 0.73 -13.74
CA PHE A 174 4.10 -0.20 -12.63
C PHE A 174 3.86 0.52 -11.30
N ARG A 175 3.10 -0.12 -10.42
CA ARG A 175 3.04 0.30 -9.01
C ARG A 175 4.37 0.05 -8.33
N ALA A 176 4.69 0.82 -7.31
CA ALA A 176 5.93 0.64 -6.53
C ALA A 176 6.15 -0.80 -6.06
N SER A 177 5.09 -1.52 -5.68
CA SER A 177 5.18 -2.93 -5.30
C SER A 177 5.61 -3.83 -6.45
N ASN A 178 5.10 -3.58 -7.67
CA ASN A 178 5.46 -4.36 -8.85
C ASN A 178 6.89 -4.02 -9.30
N LEU A 179 7.25 -2.73 -9.27
CA LEU A 179 8.60 -2.28 -9.59
C LEU A 179 9.66 -2.94 -8.69
N LEU A 180 9.38 -2.98 -7.38
CA LEU A 180 10.28 -3.59 -6.38
C LEU A 180 10.31 -5.13 -6.43
N ALA A 181 9.30 -5.75 -7.03
CA ALA A 181 9.19 -7.19 -7.20
C ALA A 181 9.74 -7.69 -8.55
N ILE A 182 10.33 -6.81 -9.36
CA ILE A 182 10.97 -7.24 -10.62
C ILE A 182 12.19 -8.08 -10.27
N GLU A 183 12.21 -9.29 -10.80
CA GLU A 183 13.38 -10.18 -10.82
C GLU A 183 13.95 -10.26 -12.23
N ILE A 184 15.23 -10.63 -12.36
CA ILE A 184 15.92 -10.63 -13.65
C ILE A 184 15.23 -11.56 -14.65
N HIS A 185 14.76 -12.72 -14.23
CA HIS A 185 14.03 -13.64 -15.09
C HIS A 185 12.68 -13.13 -15.61
N HIS A 186 12.17 -12.04 -15.05
CA HIS A 186 10.96 -11.37 -15.54
C HIS A 186 11.23 -10.48 -16.77
N ILE A 187 12.50 -10.24 -17.13
CA ILE A 187 12.88 -9.31 -18.19
C ILE A 187 13.09 -10.08 -19.49
N ASP A 188 12.27 -9.78 -20.49
CA ASP A 188 12.41 -10.26 -21.86
C ASP A 188 13.09 -9.15 -22.70
N PHE A 189 14.42 -9.18 -22.75
CA PHE A 189 15.22 -8.18 -23.46
C PHE A 189 14.91 -8.14 -24.96
N ALA A 190 14.67 -9.31 -25.58
CA ALA A 190 14.38 -9.39 -27.01
C ALA A 190 13.03 -8.76 -27.37
N LYS A 191 12.03 -8.89 -26.50
CA LYS A 191 10.70 -8.29 -26.70
C LYS A 191 10.52 -6.96 -25.98
N GLN A 192 11.58 -6.42 -25.37
CA GLN A 192 11.58 -5.14 -24.67
C GLN A 192 10.42 -5.01 -23.66
N ARG A 193 10.28 -5.99 -22.77
CA ARG A 193 9.17 -6.02 -21.80
C ARG A 193 9.56 -6.69 -20.48
N ILE A 194 8.86 -6.33 -19.44
CA ILE A 194 9.01 -6.90 -18.11
C ILE A 194 7.68 -7.50 -17.68
N PHE A 195 7.70 -8.73 -17.18
CA PHE A 195 6.54 -9.39 -16.63
C PHE A 195 6.37 -9.05 -15.15
N ALA A 196 5.19 -8.60 -14.75
CA ALA A 196 4.79 -8.46 -13.35
C ALA A 196 3.79 -9.57 -13.00
N PRO A 197 4.19 -10.60 -12.23
CA PRO A 197 3.41 -11.81 -12.05
C PRO A 197 2.10 -11.58 -11.28
N ARG A 198 2.02 -10.54 -10.47
CA ARG A 198 0.79 -10.23 -9.71
C ARG A 198 0.67 -8.74 -9.43
N SER A 199 -0.48 -8.16 -9.72
CA SER A 199 -0.83 -6.80 -9.30
C SER A 199 -1.99 -6.80 -8.29
N LYS A 200 -2.10 -5.73 -7.47
CA LYS A 200 -3.18 -5.58 -6.48
C LYS A 200 -4.59 -5.68 -7.09
N THR A 201 -4.71 -5.34 -8.37
CA THR A 201 -5.99 -5.32 -9.12
C THR A 201 -6.18 -6.54 -10.00
N ASP A 202 -5.15 -7.37 -10.14
CA ASP A 202 -5.23 -8.59 -10.93
C ASP A 202 -5.89 -9.70 -10.11
N LYS A 203 -7.22 -9.76 -10.23
CA LYS A 203 -8.04 -10.82 -9.60
C LYS A 203 -7.86 -12.18 -10.27
N SER A 204 -7.40 -12.18 -11.52
CA SER A 204 -7.23 -13.41 -12.32
C SER A 204 -5.87 -14.08 -12.10
N GLY A 205 -4.91 -13.37 -11.49
CA GLY A 205 -3.55 -13.87 -11.27
C GLY A 205 -2.72 -14.05 -12.55
N LYS A 206 -3.18 -13.51 -13.70
CA LYS A 206 -2.50 -13.65 -15.00
C LYS A 206 -1.23 -12.81 -15.12
N GLY A 207 -1.03 -11.85 -14.23
CA GLY A 207 0.05 -10.87 -14.33
C GLY A 207 -0.16 -9.89 -15.48
N GLN A 208 0.83 -9.03 -15.67
CA GLN A 208 0.80 -8.05 -16.77
C GLN A 208 2.22 -7.80 -17.29
N TYR A 209 2.33 -7.42 -18.56
CA TYR A 209 3.58 -6.95 -19.14
C TYR A 209 3.63 -5.43 -19.12
N GLY A 210 4.79 -4.88 -18.76
CA GLY A 210 5.16 -3.50 -19.02
C GLY A 210 6.24 -3.45 -20.11
N TYR A 211 6.06 -2.61 -21.12
CA TYR A 211 7.07 -2.42 -22.16
C TYR A 211 8.13 -1.43 -21.68
N ILE A 212 9.36 -1.62 -22.15
CA ILE A 212 10.52 -0.79 -21.80
C ILE A 212 11.22 -0.29 -23.05
N SER A 213 11.68 0.96 -22.99
CA SER A 213 12.42 1.60 -24.08
C SER A 213 13.84 1.03 -24.23
N THR A 214 14.45 1.27 -25.35
CA THR A 214 15.88 0.93 -25.59
C THR A 214 16.78 1.62 -24.56
N THR A 215 16.46 2.84 -24.15
CA THR A 215 17.18 3.55 -23.08
C THR A 215 17.14 2.77 -21.76
N THR A 216 15.96 2.30 -21.39
CA THR A 216 15.78 1.49 -20.15
C THR A 216 16.52 0.17 -20.23
N ILE A 217 16.50 -0.51 -21.40
CA ILE A 217 17.27 -1.74 -21.64
C ILE A 217 18.75 -1.50 -21.42
N ASN A 218 19.31 -0.47 -22.05
CA ASN A 218 20.74 -0.15 -21.94
C ASN A 218 21.14 0.18 -20.50
N LEU A 219 20.27 0.86 -19.75
CA LEU A 219 20.50 1.16 -18.34
C LEU A 219 20.46 -0.10 -17.47
N ILE A 220 19.52 -1.01 -17.73
CA ILE A 220 19.44 -2.31 -17.04
C ILE A 220 20.68 -3.15 -17.36
N ASP A 221 21.06 -3.25 -18.61
CA ASP A 221 22.24 -4.00 -19.02
C ASP A 221 23.51 -3.46 -18.35
N LYS A 222 23.72 -2.13 -18.39
CA LYS A 222 24.81 -1.45 -17.67
C LYS A 222 24.79 -1.75 -16.19
N TRP A 223 23.61 -1.76 -15.56
CA TRP A 223 23.43 -2.08 -14.14
C TRP A 223 23.85 -3.51 -13.85
N LEU A 224 23.34 -4.50 -14.61
CA LEU A 224 23.65 -5.91 -14.43
C LEU A 224 25.14 -6.21 -14.64
N THR A 225 25.73 -5.64 -15.71
CA THR A 225 27.16 -5.78 -16.02
C THR A 225 28.03 -5.23 -14.89
N ARG A 226 27.73 -4.03 -14.38
CA ARG A 226 28.56 -3.40 -13.33
C ARG A 226 28.40 -4.02 -11.95
N THR A 227 27.28 -4.66 -11.69
CA THR A 227 27.00 -5.26 -10.38
C THR A 227 27.24 -6.74 -10.33
N GLY A 228 27.37 -7.41 -11.49
CA GLY A 228 27.49 -8.87 -11.59
C GLY A 228 26.23 -9.63 -11.16
N ILE A 229 25.07 -8.95 -11.09
CA ILE A 229 23.82 -9.60 -10.70
C ILE A 229 23.33 -10.48 -11.86
N ALA A 230 23.23 -11.78 -11.65
CA ALA A 230 22.75 -12.75 -12.63
C ALA A 230 21.32 -13.23 -12.39
N ASP A 231 20.82 -13.16 -11.15
CA ASP A 231 19.52 -13.68 -10.75
C ASP A 231 18.87 -12.84 -9.64
N GLY A 232 17.63 -13.17 -9.25
CA GLY A 232 16.92 -12.54 -8.15
C GLY A 232 16.50 -11.09 -8.43
N PRO A 233 16.36 -10.24 -7.39
CA PRO A 233 15.80 -8.91 -7.54
C PRO A 233 16.64 -8.00 -8.42
N LEU A 234 15.99 -7.33 -9.39
CA LEU A 234 16.63 -6.30 -10.23
C LEU A 234 17.11 -5.11 -9.39
N LEU A 235 16.24 -4.60 -8.51
CA LEU A 235 16.52 -3.44 -7.67
C LEU A 235 16.97 -3.91 -6.29
N ARG A 236 18.28 -4.01 -6.10
CA ARG A 236 18.89 -4.44 -4.85
C ARG A 236 19.23 -3.26 -3.93
N LYS A 237 19.33 -3.56 -2.65
CA LYS A 237 19.82 -2.63 -1.65
C LYS A 237 21.31 -2.36 -1.89
N LEU A 238 21.73 -1.10 -1.71
CA LEU A 238 23.14 -0.70 -1.67
C LEU A 238 23.53 -0.35 -0.25
N SER A 239 24.74 -0.76 0.15
CA SER A 239 25.38 -0.31 1.37
C SER A 239 25.78 1.17 1.26
N PRO A 240 26.14 1.86 2.35
CA PRO A 240 26.70 3.23 2.30
C PRO A 240 27.97 3.33 1.42
N LYS A 241 28.74 2.25 1.32
CA LYS A 241 29.91 2.13 0.44
C LYS A 241 29.56 1.74 -1.00
N GLN A 242 28.29 1.79 -1.36
CA GLN A 242 27.76 1.41 -2.67
C GLN A 242 28.03 -0.06 -3.09
N THR A 243 28.18 -0.95 -2.11
CA THR A 243 28.24 -2.39 -2.39
C THR A 243 26.83 -2.94 -2.54
N VAL A 244 26.61 -3.74 -3.58
CA VAL A 244 25.34 -4.41 -3.82
C VAL A 244 25.09 -5.50 -2.78
N GLN A 245 23.89 -5.59 -2.24
CA GLN A 245 23.46 -6.62 -1.31
C GLN A 245 22.43 -7.52 -1.99
N ASP A 246 22.28 -8.76 -1.53
CA ASP A 246 21.35 -9.72 -2.14
C ASP A 246 19.87 -9.37 -1.91
N ASN A 247 19.59 -8.59 -0.89
CA ASN A 247 18.22 -8.20 -0.54
C ASN A 247 17.64 -7.17 -1.51
N ALA A 248 16.35 -7.35 -1.87
CA ALA A 248 15.58 -6.37 -2.61
C ALA A 248 15.53 -5.01 -1.91
N MET A 249 15.47 -3.95 -2.70
CA MET A 249 15.25 -2.59 -2.23
C MET A 249 13.87 -2.48 -1.54
N GLN A 250 13.82 -1.81 -0.40
CA GLN A 250 12.59 -1.61 0.36
C GLN A 250 11.82 -0.35 -0.10
N TYR A 251 10.50 -0.34 0.10
CA TYR A 251 9.63 0.79 -0.29
C TYR A 251 10.08 2.15 0.27
N HIS A 252 10.51 2.21 1.53
CA HIS A 252 11.00 3.46 2.12
C HIS A 252 12.29 3.97 1.46
N ALA A 253 13.16 3.06 1.02
CA ALA A 253 14.36 3.42 0.29
C ALA A 253 14.02 3.94 -1.12
N LEU A 254 13.06 3.32 -1.82
CA LEU A 254 12.54 3.82 -3.08
C LEU A 254 11.95 5.23 -2.92
N LEU A 255 11.10 5.44 -1.91
CA LEU A 255 10.52 6.76 -1.62
C LEU A 255 11.58 7.82 -1.33
N ALA A 256 12.66 7.45 -0.63
CA ALA A 256 13.79 8.36 -0.39
C ALA A 256 14.46 8.78 -1.70
N ARG A 257 14.57 7.90 -2.70
CA ARG A 257 15.13 8.26 -4.03
C ARG A 257 14.28 9.31 -4.75
N TYR A 258 12.94 9.15 -4.74
CA TYR A 258 12.03 10.17 -5.29
C TYR A 258 12.18 11.52 -4.60
N LYS A 259 12.32 11.55 -3.27
CA LYS A 259 12.51 12.78 -2.51
C LYS A 259 13.85 13.44 -2.80
N ASN A 260 14.94 12.66 -2.85
CA ASN A 260 16.27 13.17 -3.15
C ASN A 260 16.32 13.76 -4.56
N LEU A 261 15.72 13.09 -5.53
CA LEU A 261 15.63 13.57 -6.89
C LEU A 261 14.92 14.92 -6.98
N ALA A 262 13.81 15.10 -6.25
CA ALA A 262 13.12 16.38 -6.22
C ALA A 262 14.02 17.53 -5.73
N ALA A 263 14.85 17.26 -4.74
CA ALA A 263 15.83 18.25 -4.23
C ALA A 263 16.91 18.54 -5.29
N THR A 264 17.45 17.51 -5.95
CA THR A 264 18.50 17.66 -6.97
C THR A 264 18.01 18.46 -8.19
N LEU A 265 16.76 18.29 -8.58
CA LEU A 265 16.16 18.96 -9.73
C LEU A 265 15.42 20.25 -9.40
N ASN A 266 15.37 20.64 -8.11
CA ASN A 266 14.58 21.77 -7.62
C ASN A 266 13.11 21.73 -8.09
N LEU A 267 12.48 20.55 -8.00
CA LEU A 267 11.08 20.39 -8.40
C LEU A 267 10.16 21.16 -7.45
N GLU A 268 9.22 21.93 -8.01
CA GLU A 268 8.22 22.68 -7.25
C GLU A 268 7.21 21.80 -6.49
N PHE A 269 7.23 20.49 -6.74
CA PHE A 269 6.36 19.52 -6.10
C PHE A 269 7.14 18.39 -5.43
N LYS A 270 6.49 17.70 -4.50
CA LYS A 270 7.06 16.54 -3.80
C LYS A 270 6.64 15.24 -4.49
N PRO A 271 7.52 14.61 -5.30
CA PRO A 271 7.19 13.37 -5.95
C PRO A 271 7.05 12.22 -4.94
N SER A 272 6.22 11.28 -5.30
CA SER A 272 6.03 9.99 -4.62
C SER A 272 6.30 8.84 -5.58
N CYS A 273 6.37 7.62 -5.08
CA CYS A 273 6.48 6.44 -5.93
C CYS A 273 5.27 6.24 -6.87
N HIS A 274 4.22 7.06 -6.76
CA HIS A 274 3.06 7.03 -7.66
C HIS A 274 3.16 8.09 -8.77
N SER A 275 4.08 9.05 -8.63
CA SER A 275 4.22 10.19 -9.55
C SER A 275 4.64 9.79 -10.96
N THR A 276 5.52 8.80 -11.10
CA THR A 276 5.90 8.26 -12.43
C THR A 276 4.73 7.56 -13.11
N ARG A 277 3.93 6.78 -12.36
CA ARG A 277 2.74 6.14 -12.92
C ARG A 277 1.72 7.18 -13.39
N VAL A 278 1.45 8.20 -12.58
CA VAL A 278 0.55 9.31 -12.97
C VAL A 278 1.11 10.04 -14.18
N GLY A 279 2.42 10.33 -14.21
CA GLY A 279 3.08 10.98 -15.33
C GLY A 279 3.01 10.16 -16.60
N GLY A 280 3.29 8.85 -16.55
CA GLY A 280 3.20 7.95 -17.69
C GLY A 280 1.78 7.90 -18.28
N VAL A 281 0.76 7.77 -17.41
CA VAL A 281 -0.65 7.80 -17.84
C VAL A 281 -1.02 9.12 -18.49
N VAL A 282 -0.61 10.25 -17.91
CA VAL A 282 -0.86 11.58 -18.50
C VAL A 282 -0.18 11.73 -19.86
N THR A 283 1.08 11.32 -19.97
CA THR A 283 1.83 11.36 -21.22
C THR A 283 1.18 10.50 -22.31
N MET A 284 0.73 9.28 -21.98
CA MET A 284 0.02 8.41 -22.92
C MET A 284 -1.29 9.06 -23.40
N PHE A 285 -2.06 9.63 -22.48
CA PHE A 285 -3.31 10.31 -22.81
C PHE A 285 -3.09 11.53 -23.72
N GLU A 286 -2.09 12.36 -23.41
CA GLU A 286 -1.71 13.53 -24.24
C GLU A 286 -1.22 13.13 -25.65
N ARG A 287 -0.69 11.91 -25.80
CA ARG A 287 -0.31 11.32 -27.10
C ARG A 287 -1.48 10.63 -27.82
N GLY A 288 -2.71 10.76 -27.33
CA GLY A 288 -3.92 10.23 -27.98
C GLY A 288 -4.18 8.74 -27.75
N ILE A 289 -3.47 8.10 -26.80
CA ILE A 289 -3.76 6.70 -26.44
C ILE A 289 -5.08 6.67 -25.67
N SER A 290 -6.01 5.80 -26.07
CA SER A 290 -7.31 5.70 -25.45
C SER A 290 -7.24 5.20 -24.00
N LEU A 291 -8.20 5.63 -23.16
CA LEU A 291 -8.27 5.20 -21.78
C LEU A 291 -8.36 3.67 -21.63
N ASP A 292 -9.06 3.00 -22.54
CA ASP A 292 -9.16 1.53 -22.54
C ASP A 292 -7.81 0.85 -22.81
N GLN A 293 -6.98 1.43 -23.66
CA GLN A 293 -5.63 0.94 -23.93
C GLN A 293 -4.72 1.19 -22.72
N ILE A 294 -4.80 2.38 -22.13
CA ILE A 294 -4.02 2.74 -20.93
C ILE A 294 -4.39 1.85 -19.72
N GLN A 295 -5.66 1.46 -19.58
CA GLN A 295 -6.09 0.57 -18.49
C GLN A 295 -5.58 -0.87 -18.66
N LYS A 296 -5.30 -1.30 -19.88
CA LYS A 296 -4.76 -2.62 -20.19
C LYS A 296 -3.24 -2.70 -20.08
N ALA A 297 -2.57 -1.56 -20.09
CA ALA A 297 -1.12 -1.43 -19.85
C ALA A 297 -0.81 -1.36 -18.35
#